data_d28fc22cdd324e42a6859c6638ad3497
#
_entry.id   d28fc22cdd324e42a6859c6638ad3497
#
_cell.length_a   1.000
_cell.length_b   1.000
_cell.length_c   1.000
_cell.angle_alpha   90.00
_cell.angle_beta   90.00
_cell.angle_gamma   90.00
#
_symmetry.space_group_name_H-M   'P 1'
#
loop_
_entity.id
_entity.type
_entity.pdbx_description
1 polymer ?
#
loop_
_entity_poly.entity_id
_entity_poly.type
_entity_poly.pdbx_seq_one_letter_code
_entity_poly.pdbx_strand_id
1 'polypeptide(L)'
;RGLLDRVASQWQRGYEATLTRYERALRQRNRLLKDALEVDGAARRAIASEMRPWTEMLITTGSEGVAGRLALLAALAPVLSATHREVAPSEAGLETHYLSREEYRPDESASECATRLAQSFDQTAETEGYQGYTLVGPHRDDIAFHVGGSDIAPTASRGQQRSLLLALLFAEITLLTDEHGHPPVLLLDDAFSELDPQRREHLVARIAALPQSIITATALEDLAPGLVAKATSREIQRGPHGSAVAA
;
A
#
# COMPACT_ATOMS: atom_id res chain seq x y z
N ARG A 1 -4.80 0.19 0.88
CA ARG A 1 -4.56 -1.07 0.14
C ARG A 1 -3.39 -0.95 -0.84
N GLY A 2 -3.44 -0.05 -1.84
CA GLY A 2 -2.37 0.10 -2.82
C GLY A 2 -0.99 0.39 -2.24
N LEU A 3 -0.92 1.07 -1.10
CA LEU A 3 0.33 1.26 -0.35
C LEU A 3 0.90 -0.07 0.13
N LEU A 4 0.08 -0.92 0.78
CA LEU A 4 0.54 -2.22 1.27
C LEU A 4 1.06 -3.10 0.14
N ASP A 5 0.34 -3.18 -0.99
CA ASP A 5 0.75 -4.01 -2.12
C ASP A 5 2.06 -3.53 -2.74
N ARG A 6 2.25 -2.21 -2.82
CA ARG A 6 3.51 -1.62 -3.31
C ARG A 6 4.68 -1.96 -2.39
N VAL A 7 4.53 -1.77 -1.09
CA VAL A 7 5.60 -2.05 -0.12
C VAL A 7 5.86 -3.55 -0.02
N ALA A 8 4.80 -4.38 0.02
CA ALA A 8 4.93 -5.84 0.04
C ALA A 8 5.65 -6.38 -1.20
N SER A 9 5.40 -5.79 -2.38
CA SER A 9 6.08 -6.19 -3.63
C SER A 9 7.57 -5.89 -3.62
N GLN A 10 8.00 -4.85 -2.89
CA GLN A 10 9.41 -4.52 -2.73
C GLN A 10 10.06 -5.32 -1.58
N TRP A 11 9.32 -5.58 -0.52
CA TRP A 11 9.81 -6.26 0.67
C TRP A 11 9.88 -7.78 0.51
N GLN A 12 8.86 -8.41 -0.11
CA GLN A 12 8.72 -9.86 -0.20
C GLN A 12 8.85 -10.34 -1.65
N ARG A 13 9.86 -11.19 -1.91
CA ARG A 13 10.04 -11.80 -3.23
C ARG A 13 8.82 -12.63 -3.64
N GLY A 14 8.38 -12.44 -4.87
CA GLY A 14 7.26 -13.18 -5.46
C GLY A 14 5.87 -12.61 -5.16
N TYR A 15 5.73 -11.65 -4.24
CA TYR A 15 4.43 -11.05 -3.91
C TYR A 15 3.76 -10.41 -5.13
N GLU A 16 4.50 -9.66 -5.95
CA GLU A 16 3.98 -9.05 -7.17
C GLU A 16 3.43 -10.08 -8.17
N ALA A 17 4.11 -11.22 -8.32
CA ALA A 17 3.64 -12.31 -9.17
C ALA A 17 2.34 -12.95 -8.63
N THR A 18 2.21 -13.09 -7.32
CA THR A 18 0.99 -13.55 -6.67
C THR A 18 -0.16 -12.57 -6.89
N LEU A 19 0.08 -11.26 -6.71
CA LEU A 19 -0.91 -10.22 -6.95
C LEU A 19 -1.38 -10.20 -8.41
N THR A 20 -0.47 -10.31 -9.36
CA THR A 20 -0.78 -10.38 -10.80
C THR A 20 -1.67 -11.58 -11.15
N ARG A 21 -1.38 -12.76 -10.57
CA ARG A 21 -2.22 -13.96 -10.75
C ARG A 21 -3.60 -13.78 -10.13
N TYR A 22 -3.67 -13.19 -8.93
CA TYR A 22 -4.92 -12.87 -8.26
C TYR A 22 -5.79 -11.94 -9.09
N GLU A 23 -5.23 -10.83 -9.58
CA GLU A 23 -5.97 -9.86 -10.40
C GLU A 23 -6.48 -10.46 -11.72
N ARG A 24 -5.68 -11.32 -12.34
CA ARG A 24 -6.12 -12.05 -13.54
C ARG A 24 -7.32 -12.95 -13.23
N ALA A 25 -7.23 -13.74 -12.16
CA ALA A 25 -8.32 -14.63 -11.74
C ALA A 25 -9.60 -13.82 -11.40
N LEU A 26 -9.44 -12.69 -10.70
CA LEU A 26 -10.55 -11.80 -10.36
C LEU A 26 -11.27 -11.25 -11.60
N ARG A 27 -10.51 -10.79 -12.60
CA ARG A 27 -11.10 -10.31 -13.86
C ARG A 27 -11.87 -11.41 -14.59
N GLN A 28 -11.32 -12.62 -14.69
CA GLN A 28 -11.98 -13.74 -15.36
C GLN A 28 -13.23 -14.19 -14.62
N ARG A 29 -13.15 -14.35 -13.29
CA ARG A 29 -14.30 -14.73 -12.49
C ARG A 29 -15.41 -13.68 -12.56
N ASN A 30 -15.09 -12.40 -12.47
CA ASN A 30 -16.08 -11.32 -12.57
C ASN A 30 -16.74 -11.26 -13.96
N ARG A 31 -16.01 -11.60 -15.03
CA ARG A 31 -16.60 -11.74 -16.36
C ARG A 31 -17.65 -12.86 -16.37
N LEU A 32 -17.29 -14.06 -15.89
CA LEU A 32 -18.20 -15.20 -15.82
C LEU A 32 -19.43 -14.94 -14.94
N LEU A 33 -19.26 -14.22 -13.82
CA LEU A 33 -20.37 -13.79 -12.97
C LEU A 33 -21.35 -12.89 -13.73
N LYS A 34 -20.86 -11.96 -14.55
CA LYS A 34 -21.71 -11.10 -15.40
C LYS A 34 -22.39 -11.91 -16.49
N ASP A 35 -21.67 -12.78 -17.18
CA ASP A 35 -22.23 -13.64 -18.24
C ASP A 35 -23.35 -14.54 -17.67
N ALA A 36 -23.21 -14.99 -16.41
CA ALA A 36 -24.22 -15.80 -15.71
C ALA A 36 -25.52 -15.05 -15.38
N LEU A 37 -25.52 -13.71 -15.37
CA LEU A 37 -26.73 -12.91 -15.19
C LEU A 37 -27.64 -12.90 -16.44
N GLU A 38 -27.07 -13.17 -17.61
CA GLU A 38 -27.76 -13.08 -18.90
C GLU A 38 -28.35 -14.40 -19.36
N VAL A 39 -28.14 -15.50 -18.58
CA VAL A 39 -28.54 -16.85 -18.96
C VAL A 39 -29.19 -17.63 -17.80
N ASP A 40 -29.95 -18.67 -18.15
CA ASP A 40 -30.65 -19.52 -17.20
C ASP A 40 -30.32 -21.02 -17.38
N GLY A 41 -30.79 -21.83 -16.44
CA GLY A 41 -30.85 -23.30 -16.55
C GLY A 41 -29.48 -23.96 -16.80
N ALA A 42 -29.35 -24.68 -17.90
CA ALA A 42 -28.15 -25.45 -18.22
C ALA A 42 -26.95 -24.57 -18.56
N ALA A 43 -27.16 -23.44 -19.23
CA ALA A 43 -26.10 -22.49 -19.57
C ALA A 43 -25.49 -21.87 -18.30
N ARG A 44 -26.30 -21.46 -17.33
CA ARG A 44 -25.82 -20.94 -16.04
C ARG A 44 -25.00 -21.97 -15.26
N ARG A 45 -25.43 -23.25 -15.28
CA ARG A 45 -24.64 -24.33 -14.63
C ARG A 45 -23.29 -24.56 -15.32
N ALA A 46 -23.23 -24.47 -16.65
CA ALA A 46 -21.98 -24.57 -17.39
C ALA A 46 -21.00 -23.46 -17.00
N ILE A 47 -21.47 -22.19 -16.94
CA ILE A 47 -20.67 -21.05 -16.48
C ILE A 47 -20.20 -21.24 -15.03
N ALA A 48 -21.05 -21.73 -14.12
CA ALA A 48 -20.66 -22.01 -12.76
C ALA A 48 -19.53 -23.06 -12.68
N SER A 49 -19.56 -24.08 -13.54
CA SER A 49 -18.49 -25.06 -13.65
C SER A 49 -17.17 -24.46 -14.19
N GLU A 50 -17.27 -23.57 -15.19
CA GLU A 50 -16.12 -22.84 -15.74
C GLU A 50 -15.52 -21.85 -14.72
N MET A 51 -16.33 -21.30 -13.83
CA MET A 51 -15.90 -20.33 -12.81
C MET A 51 -15.11 -20.98 -11.68
N ARG A 52 -15.30 -22.27 -11.38
CA ARG A 52 -14.70 -22.99 -10.27
C ARG A 52 -13.16 -22.88 -10.22
N PRO A 53 -12.39 -23.14 -11.29
CA PRO A 53 -10.94 -23.01 -11.26
C PRO A 53 -10.47 -21.59 -10.93
N TRP A 54 -11.21 -20.56 -11.36
CA TRP A 54 -10.90 -19.18 -11.04
C TRP A 54 -11.16 -18.86 -9.57
N THR A 55 -12.21 -19.44 -8.98
CA THR A 55 -12.46 -19.33 -7.53
C THR A 55 -11.36 -20.00 -6.71
N GLU A 56 -10.93 -21.20 -7.10
CA GLU A 56 -9.82 -21.92 -6.46
C GLU A 56 -8.50 -21.12 -6.56
N MET A 57 -8.23 -20.50 -7.72
CA MET A 57 -7.08 -19.62 -7.91
C MET A 57 -7.17 -18.36 -7.04
N LEU A 58 -8.36 -17.75 -6.91
CA LEU A 58 -8.57 -16.61 -6.02
C LEU A 58 -8.34 -16.94 -4.55
N ILE A 59 -8.80 -18.13 -4.10
CA ILE A 59 -8.56 -18.59 -2.74
C ILE A 59 -7.06 -18.77 -2.50
N THR A 60 -6.36 -19.45 -3.39
CA THR A 60 -4.92 -19.71 -3.25
C THR A 60 -4.11 -18.41 -3.28
N THR A 61 -4.24 -17.62 -4.35
CA THR A 61 -3.44 -16.40 -4.50
C THR A 61 -3.91 -15.27 -3.58
N GLY A 62 -5.19 -15.23 -3.26
CA GLY A 62 -5.75 -14.26 -2.31
C GLY A 62 -5.26 -14.50 -0.89
N SER A 63 -5.22 -15.76 -0.44
CA SER A 63 -4.70 -16.10 0.88
C SER A 63 -3.20 -15.84 1.02
N GLU A 64 -2.40 -16.13 -0.02
CA GLU A 64 -0.99 -15.75 -0.09
C GLU A 64 -0.83 -14.22 0.03
N GLY A 65 -1.66 -13.45 -0.70
CA GLY A 65 -1.66 -12.00 -0.66
C GLY A 65 -2.04 -11.43 0.72
N VAL A 66 -3.07 -11.98 1.37
CA VAL A 66 -3.48 -11.59 2.72
C VAL A 66 -2.37 -11.89 3.72
N ALA A 67 -1.83 -13.11 3.72
CA ALA A 67 -0.75 -13.49 4.62
C ALA A 67 0.48 -12.60 4.44
N GLY A 68 0.83 -12.24 3.20
CA GLY A 68 1.91 -11.29 2.91
C GLY A 68 1.63 -9.89 3.47
N ARG A 69 0.40 -9.38 3.39
CA ARG A 69 0.00 -8.11 3.99
C ARG A 69 0.05 -8.13 5.52
N LEU A 70 -0.41 -9.21 6.14
CA LEU A 70 -0.36 -9.39 7.59
C LEU A 70 1.08 -9.42 8.09
N ALA A 71 1.95 -10.18 7.42
CA ALA A 71 3.37 -10.24 7.74
C ALA A 71 4.05 -8.87 7.57
N LEU A 72 3.74 -8.14 6.48
CA LEU A 72 4.22 -6.79 6.28
C LEU A 72 3.76 -5.85 7.40
N LEU A 73 2.48 -5.88 7.77
CA LEU A 73 1.96 -5.02 8.84
C LEU A 73 2.58 -5.34 10.18
N ALA A 74 2.80 -6.62 10.50
CA ALA A 74 3.48 -7.04 11.73
C ALA A 74 4.93 -6.49 11.80
N ALA A 75 5.64 -6.47 10.67
CA ALA A 75 7.00 -5.91 10.58
C ALA A 75 7.00 -4.38 10.56
N LEU A 76 6.04 -3.76 9.85
CA LEU A 76 5.98 -2.30 9.65
C LEU A 76 5.46 -1.56 10.88
N ALA A 77 4.45 -2.09 11.59
CA ALA A 77 3.74 -1.37 12.65
C ALA A 77 4.65 -0.86 13.78
N PRO A 78 5.61 -1.62 14.33
CA PRO A 78 6.51 -1.13 15.38
C PRO A 78 7.43 -0.02 14.86
N VAL A 79 7.97 -0.14 13.64
CA VAL A 79 8.84 0.85 13.00
C VAL A 79 8.05 2.13 12.72
N LEU A 80 6.85 1.99 12.18
CA LEU A 80 5.95 3.11 11.87
C LEU A 80 5.53 3.87 13.14
N SER A 81 5.17 3.16 14.21
CA SER A 81 4.81 3.78 15.49
C SER A 81 6.01 4.53 16.10
N ALA A 82 7.22 3.99 16.02
CA ALA A 82 8.44 4.67 16.48
C ALA A 82 8.73 5.92 15.65
N THR A 83 8.69 5.80 14.33
CA THR A 83 8.95 6.92 13.40
C THR A 83 7.90 8.02 13.53
N HIS A 84 6.63 7.66 13.72
CA HIS A 84 5.57 8.65 13.95
C HIS A 84 5.82 9.48 15.21
N ARG A 85 6.27 8.86 16.31
CA ARG A 85 6.66 9.59 17.54
C ARG A 85 7.83 10.54 17.34
N GLU A 86 8.76 10.22 16.45
CA GLU A 86 9.86 11.13 16.09
C GLU A 86 9.37 12.33 15.27
N VAL A 87 8.49 12.09 14.29
CA VAL A 87 7.95 13.12 13.36
C VAL A 87 6.93 14.03 14.06
N ALA A 88 6.14 13.47 14.96
CA ALA A 88 5.02 14.14 15.64
C ALA A 88 4.99 13.81 17.15
N PRO A 89 5.98 14.25 17.93
CA PRO A 89 6.12 13.88 19.36
C PRO A 89 4.96 14.37 20.23
N SER A 90 4.19 15.34 19.78
CA SER A 90 3.00 15.86 20.49
C SER A 90 1.73 15.08 20.19
N GLU A 91 1.73 14.19 19.20
CA GLU A 91 0.59 13.38 18.84
C GLU A 91 0.58 12.07 19.66
N ALA A 92 -0.60 11.49 19.87
CA ALA A 92 -0.73 10.19 20.52
C ALA A 92 -0.13 9.08 19.64
N GLY A 93 0.08 7.90 20.24
CA GLY A 93 0.67 6.76 19.54
C GLY A 93 -0.15 6.36 18.29
N LEU A 94 0.57 6.02 17.22
CA LEU A 94 -0.01 5.54 15.97
C LEU A 94 -0.12 4.01 16.00
N GLU A 95 -1.30 3.51 15.65
CA GLU A 95 -1.61 2.10 15.49
C GLU A 95 -2.11 1.82 14.07
N THR A 96 -1.90 0.59 13.58
CA THR A 96 -2.35 0.15 12.26
C THR A 96 -3.28 -1.05 12.41
N HIS A 97 -4.40 -1.04 11.67
CA HIS A 97 -5.38 -2.12 11.69
C HIS A 97 -5.66 -2.60 10.27
N TYR A 98 -5.57 -3.91 10.06
CA TYR A 98 -6.01 -4.52 8.81
C TYR A 98 -7.52 -4.66 8.82
N LEU A 99 -8.18 -4.08 7.84
CA LEU A 99 -9.63 -4.11 7.70
C LEU A 99 -10.03 -5.13 6.65
N SER A 100 -10.68 -6.19 7.06
CA SER A 100 -11.21 -7.23 6.19
C SER A 100 -12.53 -7.76 6.73
N ARG A 101 -13.31 -8.37 5.85
CA ARG A 101 -14.55 -9.05 6.24
C ARG A 101 -14.27 -10.28 7.09
N GLU A 102 -13.16 -10.97 6.81
CA GLU A 102 -12.78 -12.27 7.38
C GLU A 102 -12.15 -12.17 8.77
N GLU A 103 -11.85 -10.95 9.26
CA GLU A 103 -11.25 -10.69 10.58
C GLU A 103 -10.00 -11.54 10.85
N TYR A 104 -9.02 -11.46 9.93
CA TYR A 104 -7.77 -12.19 10.04
C TYR A 104 -6.95 -11.80 11.28
N ARG A 105 -6.27 -12.77 11.89
CA ARG A 105 -5.29 -12.51 12.95
C ARG A 105 -3.96 -12.06 12.36
N PRO A 106 -3.17 -11.24 13.08
CA PRO A 106 -1.90 -10.71 12.57
C PRO A 106 -0.85 -11.77 12.18
N ASP A 107 -0.92 -12.97 12.80
CA ASP A 107 0.01 -14.09 12.63
C ASP A 107 -0.57 -15.24 11.80
N GLU A 108 -1.69 -15.01 11.12
CA GLU A 108 -2.40 -16.06 10.39
C GLU A 108 -1.62 -16.50 9.15
N SER A 109 -1.41 -17.80 9.01
CA SER A 109 -0.73 -18.40 7.86
C SER A 109 -1.58 -18.34 6.59
N ALA A 110 -0.96 -18.45 5.42
CA ALA A 110 -1.68 -18.51 4.14
C ALA A 110 -2.72 -19.65 4.09
N SER A 111 -2.44 -20.79 4.74
CA SER A 111 -3.38 -21.93 4.80
C SER A 111 -4.62 -21.60 5.65
N GLU A 112 -4.45 -20.91 6.78
CA GLU A 112 -5.56 -20.46 7.62
C GLU A 112 -6.38 -19.40 6.91
N CYS A 113 -5.71 -18.41 6.28
CA CYS A 113 -6.37 -17.41 5.43
C CYS A 113 -7.16 -18.08 4.29
N ALA A 114 -6.62 -19.13 3.65
CA ALA A 114 -7.32 -19.86 2.58
C ALA A 114 -8.60 -20.52 3.09
N THR A 115 -8.56 -21.08 4.28
CA THR A 115 -9.75 -21.71 4.90
C THR A 115 -10.85 -20.67 5.15
N ARG A 116 -10.51 -19.50 5.71
CA ARG A 116 -11.47 -18.40 5.93
C ARG A 116 -12.02 -17.86 4.62
N LEU A 117 -11.14 -17.63 3.66
CA LEU A 117 -11.52 -17.09 2.37
C LEU A 117 -12.45 -18.04 1.61
N ALA A 118 -12.19 -19.36 1.65
CA ALA A 118 -13.06 -20.37 1.06
C ALA A 118 -14.46 -20.34 1.70
N GLN A 119 -14.54 -20.28 3.03
CA GLN A 119 -15.83 -20.15 3.73
C GLN A 119 -16.57 -18.86 3.33
N SER A 120 -15.87 -17.74 3.19
CA SER A 120 -16.47 -16.48 2.73
C SER A 120 -17.00 -16.56 1.30
N PHE A 121 -16.29 -17.24 0.39
CA PHE A 121 -16.78 -17.50 -0.96
C PHE A 121 -18.04 -18.34 -0.97
N ASP A 122 -18.10 -19.40 -0.15
CA ASP A 122 -19.30 -20.23 -0.04
C ASP A 122 -20.49 -19.46 0.49
N GLN A 123 -20.27 -18.63 1.52
CA GLN A 123 -21.32 -17.79 2.13
C GLN A 123 -21.85 -16.69 1.20
N THR A 124 -21.03 -16.20 0.28
CA THR A 124 -21.39 -15.10 -0.62
C THR A 124 -21.81 -15.54 -2.01
N ALA A 125 -21.66 -16.83 -2.34
CA ALA A 125 -21.86 -17.36 -3.69
C ALA A 125 -23.21 -16.98 -4.32
N GLU A 126 -24.30 -17.05 -3.56
CA GLU A 126 -25.62 -16.66 -4.04
C GLU A 126 -25.72 -15.16 -4.31
N THR A 127 -25.25 -14.33 -3.37
CA THR A 127 -25.24 -12.86 -3.50
C THR A 127 -24.38 -12.40 -4.67
N GLU A 128 -23.19 -13.00 -4.85
CA GLU A 128 -22.33 -12.73 -6.00
C GLU A 128 -22.98 -13.10 -7.32
N GLY A 129 -23.73 -14.23 -7.33
CA GLY A 129 -24.52 -14.66 -8.48
C GLY A 129 -25.62 -13.67 -8.89
N TYR A 130 -26.15 -12.89 -7.95
CA TYR A 130 -27.11 -11.81 -8.24
C TYR A 130 -26.46 -10.49 -8.58
N GLN A 131 -25.31 -10.20 -7.98
CA GLN A 131 -24.62 -8.91 -8.17
C GLN A 131 -23.68 -8.90 -9.39
N GLY A 132 -23.25 -10.06 -9.88
CA GLY A 132 -22.37 -10.18 -11.03
C GLY A 132 -20.90 -9.81 -10.78
N TYR A 133 -20.45 -9.81 -9.52
CA TYR A 133 -19.06 -9.54 -9.17
C TYR A 133 -18.66 -10.17 -7.83
N THR A 134 -17.35 -10.35 -7.63
CA THR A 134 -16.75 -10.94 -6.44
C THR A 134 -16.85 -9.99 -5.25
N LEU A 135 -17.36 -10.48 -4.11
CA LEU A 135 -17.62 -9.69 -2.91
C LEU A 135 -16.58 -9.88 -1.81
N VAL A 136 -15.75 -10.91 -1.88
CA VAL A 136 -14.78 -11.30 -0.84
C VAL A 136 -13.37 -11.40 -1.38
N GLY A 137 -12.39 -11.19 -0.50
CA GLY A 137 -10.97 -11.31 -0.81
C GLY A 137 -10.20 -9.98 -0.76
N PRO A 138 -8.85 -10.04 -0.87
CA PRO A 138 -7.94 -8.92 -0.59
C PRO A 138 -8.16 -7.66 -1.43
N HIS A 139 -8.89 -7.74 -2.53
CA HIS A 139 -9.30 -6.55 -3.30
C HIS A 139 -10.39 -5.73 -2.61
N ARG A 140 -11.01 -6.24 -1.55
CA ARG A 140 -12.01 -5.57 -0.70
C ARG A 140 -11.44 -5.05 0.61
N ASP A 141 -10.28 -5.58 1.00
CA ASP A 141 -9.64 -5.23 2.25
C ASP A 141 -9.00 -3.84 2.21
N ASP A 142 -8.76 -3.26 3.38
CA ASP A 142 -8.09 -1.98 3.51
C ASP A 142 -7.24 -1.94 4.79
N ILE A 143 -6.63 -0.80 5.09
CA ILE A 143 -5.88 -0.51 6.29
C ILE A 143 -6.42 0.76 6.93
N ALA A 144 -6.59 0.74 8.25
CA ALA A 144 -6.89 1.92 9.04
C ALA A 144 -5.69 2.32 9.90
N PHE A 145 -5.55 3.62 10.10
CA PHE A 145 -4.57 4.24 10.98
C PHE A 145 -5.29 4.91 12.14
N HIS A 146 -4.94 4.53 13.37
CA HIS A 146 -5.51 5.09 14.56
C HIS A 146 -4.46 5.92 15.33
N VAL A 147 -4.85 7.10 15.75
CA VAL A 147 -4.05 7.95 16.65
C VAL A 147 -4.87 8.22 17.90
N GLY A 148 -4.32 7.86 19.06
CA GLY A 148 -5.05 7.96 20.33
C GLY A 148 -6.33 7.10 20.36
N GLY A 149 -6.34 5.96 19.69
CA GLY A 149 -7.46 5.01 19.61
C GLY A 149 -8.59 5.41 18.65
N SER A 150 -8.44 6.51 17.89
CA SER A 150 -9.45 6.97 16.92
C SER A 150 -8.93 6.83 15.51
N ASP A 151 -9.76 6.33 14.57
CA ASP A 151 -9.46 6.32 13.14
C ASP A 151 -9.28 7.77 12.65
N ILE A 152 -8.12 8.02 12.04
CA ILE A 152 -7.78 9.37 11.56
C ILE A 152 -8.24 9.64 10.14
N ALA A 153 -8.67 8.65 9.36
CA ALA A 153 -9.05 8.84 7.97
C ALA A 153 -10.14 9.91 7.77
N PRO A 154 -11.25 9.94 8.58
CA PRO A 154 -12.28 10.95 8.41
C PRO A 154 -11.96 12.31 9.04
N THR A 155 -11.02 12.40 9.99
CA THR A 155 -10.87 13.58 10.88
C THR A 155 -9.47 14.17 10.91
N ALA A 156 -8.49 13.54 10.26
CA ALA A 156 -7.10 14.00 10.29
C ALA A 156 -6.95 15.43 9.78
N SER A 157 -6.32 16.27 10.60
CA SER A 157 -5.84 17.57 10.15
C SER A 157 -4.78 17.41 9.04
N ARG A 158 -4.57 18.46 8.24
CA ARG A 158 -3.50 18.45 7.23
C ARG A 158 -2.12 18.14 7.85
N GLY A 159 -1.87 18.64 9.07
CA GLY A 159 -0.65 18.35 9.81
C GLY A 159 -0.51 16.86 10.14
N GLN A 160 -1.56 16.23 10.67
CA GLN A 160 -1.56 14.79 10.98
C GLN A 160 -1.40 13.92 9.73
N GLN A 161 -2.06 14.27 8.63
CA GLN A 161 -1.87 13.58 7.34
C GLN A 161 -0.40 13.61 6.89
N ARG A 162 0.26 14.76 7.03
CA ARG A 162 1.68 14.92 6.69
C ARG A 162 2.59 14.15 7.62
N SER A 163 2.33 14.18 8.94
CA SER A 163 3.06 13.37 9.92
C SER A 163 2.99 11.89 9.56
N LEU A 164 1.78 11.40 9.26
CA LEU A 164 1.57 10.01 8.88
C LEU A 164 2.31 9.64 7.59
N LEU A 165 2.23 10.48 6.55
CA LEU A 165 2.92 10.23 5.28
C LEU A 165 4.44 10.18 5.44
N LEU A 166 5.02 11.11 6.21
CA LEU A 166 6.46 11.10 6.52
C LEU A 166 6.85 9.88 7.34
N ALA A 167 6.06 9.53 8.35
CA ALA A 167 6.30 8.36 9.18
C ALA A 167 6.26 7.06 8.34
N LEU A 168 5.29 6.94 7.43
CA LEU A 168 5.18 5.82 6.49
C LEU A 168 6.38 5.74 5.57
N LEU A 169 6.81 6.86 4.98
CA LEU A 169 7.98 6.92 4.11
C LEU A 169 9.24 6.44 4.82
N PHE A 170 9.49 6.94 6.03
CA PHE A 170 10.69 6.56 6.77
C PHE A 170 10.63 5.14 7.32
N ALA A 171 9.45 4.67 7.72
CA ALA A 171 9.25 3.28 8.13
C ALA A 171 9.47 2.32 6.94
N GLU A 172 9.00 2.66 5.74
CA GLU A 172 9.24 1.92 4.50
C GLU A 172 10.75 1.84 4.19
N ILE A 173 11.46 2.97 4.25
CA ILE A 173 12.92 3.01 4.03
C ILE A 173 13.66 2.11 5.03
N THR A 174 13.28 2.19 6.31
CA THR A 174 13.92 1.37 7.36
C THR A 174 13.66 -0.11 7.10
N LEU A 175 12.40 -0.49 6.87
CA LEU A 175 12.01 -1.88 6.60
C LEU A 175 12.73 -2.47 5.39
N LEU A 176 12.80 -1.72 4.29
CA LEU A 176 13.48 -2.16 3.07
C LEU A 176 15.00 -2.22 3.25
N THR A 177 15.56 -1.33 4.06
CA THR A 177 16.99 -1.35 4.40
C THR A 177 17.35 -2.59 5.21
N ASP A 178 16.53 -2.93 6.20
CA ASP A 178 16.73 -4.11 7.05
C ASP A 178 16.63 -5.41 6.24
N GLU A 179 15.68 -5.48 5.30
CA GLU A 179 15.48 -6.67 4.45
C GLU A 179 16.59 -6.84 3.41
N HIS A 180 17.00 -5.74 2.75
CA HIS A 180 17.92 -5.82 1.61
C HIS A 180 19.39 -5.54 1.95
N GLY A 181 19.66 -5.06 3.17
CA GLY A 181 21.02 -4.69 3.62
C GLY A 181 21.51 -3.35 3.06
N HIS A 182 20.71 -2.64 2.30
CA HIS A 182 21.02 -1.30 1.78
C HIS A 182 19.73 -0.48 1.63
N PRO A 183 19.79 0.85 1.87
CA PRO A 183 18.62 1.71 1.73
C PRO A 183 18.21 1.87 0.26
N PRO A 184 16.91 2.04 0.00
CA PRO A 184 16.40 2.34 -1.34
C PRO A 184 16.80 3.75 -1.78
N VAL A 185 16.70 4.02 -3.09
CA VAL A 185 16.79 5.39 -3.62
C VAL A 185 15.51 6.13 -3.27
N LEU A 186 15.65 7.28 -2.61
CA LEU A 186 14.52 8.12 -2.24
C LEU A 186 14.17 9.11 -3.37
N LEU A 187 12.91 9.12 -3.79
CA LEU A 187 12.38 10.09 -4.75
C LEU A 187 11.35 10.97 -4.05
N LEU A 188 11.58 12.28 -4.02
CA LEU A 188 10.67 13.26 -3.44
C LEU A 188 10.27 14.31 -4.48
N ASP A 189 8.98 14.40 -4.74
CA ASP A 189 8.42 15.39 -5.66
C ASP A 189 7.69 16.48 -4.86
N ASP A 190 8.24 17.71 -4.88
CA ASP A 190 7.74 18.91 -4.19
C ASP A 190 7.36 18.71 -2.70
N ALA A 191 8.10 17.83 -2.00
CA ALA A 191 7.72 17.42 -0.65
C ALA A 191 7.95 18.49 0.44
N PHE A 192 8.74 19.53 0.15
CA PHE A 192 9.13 20.55 1.12
C PHE A 192 8.17 21.75 1.21
N SER A 193 7.44 22.05 0.13
CA SER A 193 6.60 23.24 -0.01
C SER A 193 5.50 23.34 1.06
N GLU A 194 5.07 22.21 1.56
CA GLU A 194 3.94 22.11 2.47
C GLU A 194 4.29 21.74 3.91
N LEU A 195 5.58 21.60 4.25
CA LEU A 195 6.04 21.20 5.58
C LEU A 195 6.29 22.41 6.47
N ASP A 196 5.87 22.30 7.74
CA ASP A 196 6.31 23.22 8.79
C ASP A 196 7.81 23.04 9.09
N PRO A 197 8.46 24.01 9.78
CA PRO A 197 9.89 23.99 10.03
C PRO A 197 10.39 22.71 10.72
N GLN A 198 9.66 22.20 11.70
CA GLN A 198 10.09 21.03 12.47
C GLN A 198 10.07 19.75 11.61
N ARG A 199 9.00 19.52 10.85
CA ARG A 199 8.90 18.38 9.93
C ARG A 199 9.92 18.48 8.80
N ARG A 200 10.17 19.68 8.31
CA ARG A 200 11.20 19.96 7.29
C ARG A 200 12.60 19.60 7.82
N GLU A 201 12.96 20.02 9.03
CA GLU A 201 14.25 19.69 9.64
C GLU A 201 14.41 18.16 9.81
N HIS A 202 13.36 17.48 10.24
CA HIS A 202 13.36 16.03 10.39
C HIS A 202 13.55 15.30 9.05
N LEU A 203 12.84 15.74 7.99
CA LEU A 203 12.98 15.21 6.64
C LEU A 203 14.43 15.40 6.13
N VAL A 204 15.01 16.59 6.32
CA VAL A 204 16.40 16.90 5.91
C VAL A 204 17.40 15.98 6.61
N ALA A 205 17.26 15.79 7.92
CA ALA A 205 18.15 14.91 8.68
C ALA A 205 18.12 13.47 8.17
N ARG A 206 16.91 12.95 7.86
CA ARG A 206 16.73 11.60 7.30
C ARG A 206 17.28 11.47 5.89
N ILE A 207 17.04 12.46 5.01
CA ILE A 207 17.59 12.48 3.64
C ILE A 207 19.13 12.49 3.68
N ALA A 208 19.72 13.28 4.57
CA ALA A 208 21.17 13.38 4.69
C ALA A 208 21.85 12.06 5.12
N ALA A 209 21.11 11.14 5.71
CA ALA A 209 21.60 9.82 6.10
C ALA A 209 21.48 8.77 4.97
N LEU A 210 20.77 9.08 3.87
CA LEU A 210 20.62 8.18 2.74
C LEU A 210 21.76 8.34 1.73
N PRO A 211 22.21 7.25 1.09
CA PRO A 211 23.30 7.31 0.10
C PRO A 211 22.87 8.01 -1.19
N GLN A 212 21.58 7.97 -1.54
CA GLN A 212 21.06 8.59 -2.75
C GLN A 212 19.62 9.05 -2.57
N SER A 213 19.36 10.30 -2.94
CA SER A 213 18.01 10.89 -3.02
C SER A 213 17.91 11.80 -4.25
N ILE A 214 16.74 11.82 -4.87
CA ILE A 214 16.39 12.73 -5.96
C ILE A 214 15.20 13.55 -5.50
N ILE A 215 15.35 14.88 -5.52
CA ILE A 215 14.36 15.80 -4.98
C ILE A 215 14.01 16.82 -6.03
N THR A 216 12.72 17.04 -6.29
CA THR A 216 12.25 18.18 -7.07
C THR A 216 11.73 19.27 -6.14
N ALA A 217 11.91 20.52 -6.52
CA ALA A 217 11.36 21.68 -5.84
C ALA A 217 11.06 22.79 -6.87
N THR A 218 10.11 23.64 -6.56
CA THR A 218 9.76 24.78 -7.41
C THR A 218 10.80 25.91 -7.31
N ALA A 219 11.46 26.03 -6.15
CA ALA A 219 12.55 26.96 -5.93
C ALA A 219 13.59 26.34 -4.98
N LEU A 220 14.86 26.73 -5.13
CA LEU A 220 15.93 26.25 -4.24
C LEU A 220 15.78 26.77 -2.81
N GLU A 221 15.15 27.90 -2.65
CA GLU A 221 14.84 28.53 -1.36
C GLU A 221 13.87 27.72 -0.52
N ASP A 222 13.07 26.86 -1.15
CA ASP A 222 12.16 25.94 -0.45
C ASP A 222 12.91 24.80 0.24
N LEU A 223 14.16 24.56 -0.19
CA LEU A 223 15.02 23.53 0.37
C LEU A 223 15.90 24.08 1.50
N ALA A 224 16.22 23.22 2.47
CA ALA A 224 17.15 23.62 3.53
C ALA A 224 18.56 23.89 2.96
N PRO A 225 19.22 25.02 3.35
CA PRO A 225 20.54 25.37 2.82
C PRO A 225 21.61 24.28 2.97
N GLY A 226 21.56 23.52 4.08
CA GLY A 226 22.48 22.41 4.32
C GLY A 226 22.29 21.22 3.39
N LEU A 227 21.09 21.05 2.83
CA LEU A 227 20.81 20.03 1.82
C LEU A 227 21.31 20.50 0.45
N VAL A 228 21.00 21.73 0.06
CA VAL A 228 21.44 22.33 -1.21
C VAL A 228 22.96 22.36 -1.33
N ALA A 229 23.66 22.67 -0.24
CA ALA A 229 25.13 22.72 -0.21
C ALA A 229 25.81 21.35 -0.49
N LYS A 230 25.09 20.25 -0.26
CA LYS A 230 25.59 18.87 -0.50
C LYS A 230 25.04 18.23 -1.78
N ALA A 231 24.10 18.90 -2.44
CA ALA A 231 23.40 18.36 -3.60
C ALA A 231 24.05 18.82 -4.91
N THR A 232 23.89 18.01 -5.95
CA THR A 232 24.11 18.45 -7.34
C THR A 232 22.78 18.98 -7.86
N SER A 233 22.69 20.29 -8.03
CA SER A 233 21.48 20.96 -8.55
C SER A 233 21.45 20.91 -10.07
N ARG A 234 20.23 20.77 -10.61
CA ARG A 234 19.92 20.89 -12.04
C ARG A 234 18.66 21.72 -12.20
N GLU A 235 18.72 22.78 -13.00
CA GLU A 235 17.55 23.58 -13.31
C GLU A 235 16.83 23.00 -14.54
N ILE A 236 15.49 22.91 -14.47
CA ILE A 236 14.67 22.49 -15.59
C ILE A 236 13.99 23.73 -16.17
N GLN A 237 14.33 24.08 -17.39
CA GLN A 237 13.76 25.22 -18.09
C GLN A 237 12.76 24.76 -19.17
N ARG A 238 11.65 25.48 -19.29
CA ARG A 238 10.66 25.26 -20.33
C ARG A 238 11.09 25.95 -21.61
N GLY A 239 11.45 25.16 -22.62
CA GLY A 239 11.79 25.64 -23.96
C GLY A 239 10.60 25.54 -24.94
N PRO A 240 10.74 26.07 -26.15
CA PRO A 240 9.70 26.06 -27.18
C PRO A 240 9.31 24.64 -27.67
N HIS A 241 10.15 23.64 -27.45
CA HIS A 241 9.94 22.24 -27.84
C HIS A 241 9.78 21.27 -26.66
N GLY A 242 9.58 21.77 -25.44
CA GLY A 242 9.44 20.97 -24.22
C GLY A 242 10.35 21.44 -23.10
N SER A 243 10.45 20.64 -22.02
CA SER A 243 11.33 20.93 -20.89
C SER A 243 12.73 20.37 -21.15
N ALA A 244 13.77 21.12 -20.78
CA ALA A 244 15.18 20.72 -20.89
C ALA A 244 15.92 21.04 -19.60
N VAL A 245 16.95 20.25 -19.27
CA VAL A 245 17.89 20.53 -18.18
C VAL A 245 18.81 21.65 -18.65
N ALA A 246 18.92 22.73 -17.88
CA ALA A 246 19.89 23.78 -18.14
C ALA A 246 21.33 23.25 -17.96
N ALA A 247 22.21 23.64 -18.86
CA ALA A 247 23.61 23.20 -18.86
C ALA A 247 24.41 23.77 -17.69
#